data_53dc647bcd06af9e3c70be255bf172f0
#
_entry.id   53dc647bcd06af9e3c70be255bf172f0
#
_cell.length_a   1.000
_cell.length_b   1.000
_cell.length_c   1.000
_cell.angle_alpha   90.00
_cell.angle_beta   90.00
_cell.angle_gamma   90.00
#
_symmetry.space_group_name_H-M   'P 1'
#
loop_
_entity.id
_entity.type
_entity.pdbx_description
1 polymer ?
#
loop_
_entity_poly.entity_id
_entity_poly.type
_entity_poly.pdbx_seq_one_letter_code
_entity_poly.pdbx_strand_id
1 'polypeptide(L)'
;MRTRLSGVLLSLTLAAPVMAEPRSFSVNDPSGQYLVEVLFPEVPQDLQYLAPALITLRDKGSLEILQQLQTPDAQVPLDAQGKTLDWRLMGENGVVYFADINQDGRQDLAIRNGNGADKDFQSSYDVYLQDPKKPHWVLNGPLTALANETFGGMFSVDPKDGIIHSQTDRGCCWTRASRYQMRDGKLVKLSSYTQAEVPATDDDANNSMPSGYMLRTTGEWKDGQWLETPRLEGPVNEDPEFLAGTLNGKIPVQLWYQQQGAVLIGELRYIKSGSGKPIKLVGDQGEYGDQSFIYLHEYADDGRQTGIWRITRETVEPYAYAGTWVSGAKGDQPELQIQLHRQDREPEYDKLGDVARDQRDGHYQMRDDFLDRDGDLDLKILPERDAQGREVAELTVTLKDTGTDKIIITTHQSVPMETENLIIVRAPQAPPRAGPYHIQLVKGFAVIEHNSAPDSQDYLTGFYRKQP
;
A
#
# COMPACT_ATOMS: atom_id res chain seq x y z
N MET A 1 -2.67 19.34 -87.93
CA MET A 1 -2.86 19.33 -86.49
C MET A 1 -1.79 18.45 -85.84
N ARG A 2 -0.77 19.04 -85.24
CA ARG A 2 0.35 18.30 -84.62
C ARG A 2 0.20 18.38 -83.09
N THR A 3 -0.13 17.25 -82.45
CA THR A 3 -0.27 17.10 -81.03
C THR A 3 1.16 16.85 -80.47
N ARG A 4 1.58 17.73 -79.52
CA ARG A 4 2.82 17.52 -78.76
C ARG A 4 2.46 16.77 -77.46
N LEU A 5 3.01 15.59 -77.28
CA LEU A 5 3.05 14.89 -76.01
C LEU A 5 4.20 15.46 -75.15
N SER A 6 3.89 16.08 -74.02
CA SER A 6 4.86 16.44 -73.00
C SER A 6 5.00 15.27 -72.03
N GLY A 7 6.13 14.62 -72.00
CA GLY A 7 6.48 13.60 -71.06
C GLY A 7 6.92 14.25 -69.74
N VAL A 8 6.25 13.94 -68.63
CA VAL A 8 6.65 14.29 -67.24
C VAL A 8 7.59 13.19 -66.74
N LEU A 9 8.88 13.53 -66.62
CA LEU A 9 9.83 12.67 -65.88
C LEU A 9 9.53 12.76 -64.34
N LEU A 10 9.04 11.68 -63.77
CA LEU A 10 8.91 11.53 -62.35
C LEU A 10 10.26 11.01 -61.82
N SER A 11 11.07 11.88 -61.20
CA SER A 11 12.29 11.49 -60.51
C SER A 11 11.92 10.86 -59.15
N LEU A 12 11.99 9.53 -59.07
CA LEU A 12 11.99 8.81 -57.78
C LEU A 12 13.34 9.06 -57.07
N THR A 13 13.36 9.94 -56.09
CA THR A 13 14.45 9.99 -55.11
C THR A 13 14.29 8.82 -54.16
N LEU A 14 15.11 7.78 -54.34
CA LEU A 14 15.32 6.76 -53.32
C LEU A 14 15.97 7.46 -52.11
N ALA A 15 15.21 7.69 -51.05
CA ALA A 15 15.75 8.01 -49.73
C ALA A 15 16.55 6.78 -49.26
N ALA A 16 17.88 6.88 -49.26
CA ALA A 16 18.71 5.90 -48.59
C ALA A 16 18.33 5.87 -47.10
N PRO A 17 18.20 4.69 -46.47
CA PRO A 17 18.00 4.63 -45.04
C PRO A 17 19.20 5.32 -44.39
N VAL A 18 18.95 6.32 -43.54
CA VAL A 18 19.96 6.91 -42.68
C VAL A 18 20.34 5.82 -41.69
N MET A 19 21.45 5.15 -41.93
CA MET A 19 22.02 4.19 -40.99
C MET A 19 22.47 4.97 -39.77
N ALA A 20 21.97 4.60 -38.60
CA ALA A 20 22.42 5.16 -37.32
C ALA A 20 23.93 4.85 -37.15
N GLU A 21 24.72 5.88 -36.82
CA GLU A 21 26.16 5.69 -36.62
C GLU A 21 26.44 4.94 -35.32
N PRO A 22 27.40 3.96 -35.31
CA PRO A 22 27.79 3.29 -34.09
C PRO A 22 28.42 4.28 -33.12
N ARG A 23 28.11 4.12 -31.79
CA ARG A 23 28.68 4.93 -30.74
C ARG A 23 29.30 4.05 -29.65
N SER A 24 30.48 4.47 -29.19
CA SER A 24 31.23 3.78 -28.13
C SER A 24 31.42 4.69 -26.94
N PHE A 25 31.28 4.11 -25.75
CA PHE A 25 31.41 4.79 -24.45
C PHE A 25 32.39 4.00 -23.59
N SER A 26 33.34 4.71 -22.97
CA SER A 26 34.26 4.10 -22.02
C SER A 26 33.72 4.21 -20.59
N VAL A 27 33.78 3.11 -19.87
CA VAL A 27 33.40 3.01 -18.45
C VAL A 27 34.63 2.58 -17.66
N ASN A 28 34.96 3.32 -16.61
CA ASN A 28 36.03 2.94 -15.69
C ASN A 28 35.47 2.03 -14.59
N ASP A 29 36.06 0.86 -14.41
CA ASP A 29 35.76 0.00 -13.30
C ASP A 29 36.24 0.63 -11.98
N PRO A 30 35.48 0.53 -10.86
CA PRO A 30 35.86 1.13 -9.57
C PRO A 30 37.17 0.57 -8.98
N SER A 31 37.52 -0.67 -9.32
CA SER A 31 38.81 -1.26 -8.89
C SER A 31 40.00 -0.68 -9.63
N GLY A 32 39.76 -0.05 -10.77
CA GLY A 32 40.79 0.49 -11.64
C GLY A 32 41.62 -0.57 -12.37
N GLN A 33 41.21 -1.83 -12.39
CA GLN A 33 41.91 -2.95 -13.04
C GLN A 33 41.49 -3.13 -14.50
N TYR A 34 40.25 -2.77 -14.84
CA TYR A 34 39.67 -3.04 -16.14
C TYR A 34 39.29 -1.74 -16.89
N LEU A 35 39.33 -1.83 -18.22
CA LEU A 35 38.71 -0.86 -19.10
C LEU A 35 37.48 -1.54 -19.70
N VAL A 36 36.35 -0.86 -19.63
CA VAL A 36 35.09 -1.35 -20.16
C VAL A 36 34.63 -0.41 -21.27
N GLU A 37 34.40 -0.97 -22.43
CA GLU A 37 33.85 -0.28 -23.58
C GLU A 37 32.46 -0.80 -23.87
N VAL A 38 31.49 0.12 -23.96
CA VAL A 38 30.09 -0.16 -24.32
C VAL A 38 29.87 0.39 -25.73
N LEU A 39 29.73 -0.51 -26.68
CA LEU A 39 29.47 -0.18 -28.08
C LEU A 39 28.01 -0.41 -28.43
N PHE A 40 27.34 0.63 -28.89
CA PHE A 40 26.02 0.56 -29.53
C PHE A 40 26.25 0.55 -31.05
N PRO A 41 26.01 -0.59 -31.71
CA PRO A 41 26.20 -0.68 -33.19
C PRO A 41 25.26 0.25 -33.94
N GLU A 42 24.05 0.42 -33.41
CA GLU A 42 23.02 1.31 -33.93
C GLU A 42 22.41 2.10 -32.79
N VAL A 43 22.45 3.43 -32.86
CA VAL A 43 21.79 4.28 -31.87
C VAL A 43 20.42 4.67 -32.42
N PRO A 44 19.31 4.35 -31.74
CA PRO A 44 17.99 4.77 -32.17
C PRO A 44 17.88 6.29 -32.30
N GLN A 45 17.06 6.76 -33.25
CA GLN A 45 16.83 8.20 -33.45
C GLN A 45 16.20 8.85 -32.21
N ASP A 46 15.40 8.09 -31.47
CA ASP A 46 14.91 8.46 -30.15
C ASP A 46 15.91 7.97 -29.08
N LEU A 47 16.74 8.89 -28.61
CA LEU A 47 17.84 8.64 -27.67
C LEU A 47 17.39 8.20 -26.28
N GLN A 48 16.09 8.05 -26.04
CA GLN A 48 15.54 7.60 -24.75
C GLN A 48 15.31 6.08 -24.68
N TYR A 49 15.43 5.38 -25.81
CA TYR A 49 15.12 3.96 -25.90
C TYR A 49 16.32 3.04 -25.63
N LEU A 50 15.98 1.76 -25.50
CA LEU A 50 16.93 0.66 -25.36
C LEU A 50 17.46 0.24 -26.71
N ALA A 51 18.70 -0.21 -26.74
CA ALA A 51 19.32 -0.73 -27.94
C ALA A 51 20.30 -1.88 -27.65
N PRO A 52 20.53 -2.79 -28.59
CA PRO A 52 21.58 -3.79 -28.44
C PRO A 52 22.94 -3.15 -28.21
N ALA A 53 23.73 -3.69 -27.29
CA ALA A 53 25.08 -3.25 -27.02
C ALA A 53 26.05 -4.41 -26.86
N LEU A 54 27.32 -4.14 -27.25
CA LEU A 54 28.46 -5.02 -27.04
C LEU A 54 29.33 -4.41 -25.93
N ILE A 55 29.51 -5.14 -24.84
CA ILE A 55 30.35 -4.77 -23.70
C ILE A 55 31.69 -5.49 -23.83
N THR A 56 32.79 -4.74 -24.03
CA THR A 56 34.13 -5.30 -24.11
C THR A 56 34.91 -4.96 -22.83
N LEU A 57 35.34 -6.00 -22.10
CA LEU A 57 36.20 -5.88 -20.96
C LEU A 57 37.65 -6.12 -21.35
N ARG A 58 38.56 -5.21 -20.95
CA ARG A 58 39.99 -5.29 -21.25
C ARG A 58 40.79 -5.17 -19.96
N ASP A 59 41.94 -5.85 -19.90
CA ASP A 59 42.95 -5.55 -18.92
C ASP A 59 43.48 -4.14 -19.14
N LYS A 60 43.55 -3.33 -18.08
CA LYS A 60 43.94 -1.93 -18.16
C LYS A 60 45.44 -1.75 -18.47
N GLY A 61 46.24 -2.69 -18.01
CA GLY A 61 47.71 -2.64 -18.20
C GLY A 61 48.15 -3.12 -19.56
N SER A 62 47.62 -4.27 -20.02
CA SER A 62 48.00 -4.90 -21.29
C SER A 62 47.11 -4.50 -22.47
N LEU A 63 45.91 -3.96 -22.20
CA LEU A 63 44.84 -3.66 -23.18
C LEU A 63 44.27 -4.92 -23.87
N GLU A 64 44.66 -6.09 -23.42
CA GLU A 64 44.15 -7.37 -23.91
C GLU A 64 42.63 -7.49 -23.65
N ILE A 65 41.87 -8.00 -24.64
CA ILE A 65 40.44 -8.30 -24.47
C ILE A 65 40.33 -9.53 -23.59
N LEU A 66 39.73 -9.37 -22.41
CA LEU A 66 39.47 -10.45 -21.50
C LEU A 66 38.14 -11.15 -21.82
N GLN A 67 37.09 -10.36 -22.14
CA GLN A 67 35.80 -10.89 -22.47
C GLN A 67 34.95 -9.89 -23.27
N GLN A 68 34.05 -10.41 -24.06
CA GLN A 68 32.99 -9.66 -24.72
C GLN A 68 31.63 -10.25 -24.33
N LEU A 69 30.71 -9.38 -23.93
CA LEU A 69 29.34 -9.72 -23.53
C LEU A 69 28.36 -8.92 -24.40
N GLN A 70 27.27 -9.54 -24.78
CA GLN A 70 26.22 -8.90 -25.55
C GLN A 70 24.97 -8.75 -24.71
N THR A 71 24.30 -7.63 -24.84
CA THR A 71 22.98 -7.39 -24.25
C THR A 71 22.01 -6.94 -25.33
N PRO A 72 20.76 -7.46 -25.33
CA PRO A 72 19.77 -7.06 -26.33
C PRO A 72 19.27 -5.63 -26.14
N ASP A 73 19.20 -5.15 -24.89
CA ASP A 73 18.44 -3.96 -24.52
C ASP A 73 19.17 -3.14 -23.44
N ALA A 74 20.31 -2.56 -23.77
CA ALA A 74 20.98 -1.59 -22.92
C ALA A 74 20.35 -0.20 -23.08
N GLN A 75 20.27 0.56 -21.99
CA GLN A 75 19.80 1.93 -22.06
C GLN A 75 20.83 2.82 -22.76
N VAL A 76 20.43 3.54 -23.81
CA VAL A 76 21.31 4.47 -24.53
C VAL A 76 21.69 5.63 -23.58
N PRO A 77 23.01 5.85 -23.34
CA PRO A 77 23.46 6.82 -22.33
C PRO A 77 23.56 8.25 -22.90
N LEU A 78 22.54 8.69 -23.62
CA LEU A 78 22.49 10.01 -24.25
C LEU A 78 21.18 10.73 -23.84
N ASP A 79 21.27 12.06 -23.67
CA ASP A 79 20.08 12.91 -23.58
C ASP A 79 19.53 13.25 -25.00
N ALA A 80 18.42 13.98 -25.04
CA ALA A 80 17.77 14.41 -26.28
C ALA A 80 18.66 15.30 -27.16
N GLN A 81 19.73 15.88 -26.62
CA GLN A 81 20.73 16.70 -27.32
C GLN A 81 21.97 15.89 -27.72
N GLY A 82 22.00 14.59 -27.47
CA GLY A 82 23.11 13.69 -27.77
C GLY A 82 24.32 13.82 -26.82
N LYS A 83 24.13 14.42 -25.64
CA LYS A 83 25.16 14.52 -24.61
C LYS A 83 25.13 13.25 -23.73
N THR A 84 26.33 12.75 -23.40
CA THR A 84 26.50 11.58 -22.54
C THR A 84 25.97 11.84 -21.12
N LEU A 85 25.21 10.87 -20.62
CA LEU A 85 24.71 10.81 -19.25
C LEU A 85 25.43 9.69 -18.49
N ASP A 86 26.42 10.06 -17.67
CA ASP A 86 27.29 9.10 -16.98
C ASP A 86 26.52 8.15 -16.05
N TRP A 87 25.45 8.62 -15.40
CA TRP A 87 24.60 7.79 -14.55
C TRP A 87 23.83 6.68 -15.30
N ARG A 88 23.68 6.83 -16.65
CA ARG A 88 23.13 5.77 -17.52
C ARG A 88 24.18 4.77 -17.97
N LEU A 89 25.46 5.10 -17.83
CA LEU A 89 26.55 4.19 -18.18
C LEU A 89 26.88 3.25 -17.05
N MET A 90 26.98 3.77 -15.82
CA MET A 90 27.46 3.03 -14.67
C MET A 90 26.61 3.34 -13.41
N GLY A 91 26.46 2.35 -12.52
CA GLY A 91 25.71 2.46 -11.27
C GLY A 91 24.40 1.68 -11.30
N GLU A 92 23.57 1.85 -10.31
CA GLU A 92 22.35 1.06 -10.08
C GLU A 92 21.33 1.06 -11.23
N ASN A 93 21.33 2.11 -12.05
CA ASN A 93 20.45 2.23 -13.23
C ASN A 93 21.22 2.29 -14.54
N GLY A 94 22.52 2.05 -14.49
CA GLY A 94 23.41 2.12 -15.65
C GLY A 94 23.41 0.85 -16.50
N VAL A 95 24.10 0.91 -17.63
CA VAL A 95 24.32 -0.26 -18.50
C VAL A 95 25.15 -1.32 -17.79
N VAL A 96 26.12 -0.88 -16.98
CA VAL A 96 27.05 -1.76 -16.24
C VAL A 96 27.04 -1.35 -14.77
N TYR A 97 26.88 -2.31 -13.90
CA TYR A 97 27.01 -2.17 -12.45
C TYR A 97 28.14 -3.06 -11.94
N PHE A 98 29.03 -2.52 -11.10
CA PHE A 98 30.16 -3.24 -10.50
C PHE A 98 29.99 -3.36 -9.00
N ALA A 99 30.23 -4.55 -8.46
CA ALA A 99 30.31 -4.81 -7.03
C ALA A 99 31.08 -6.10 -6.77
N ASP A 100 31.63 -6.27 -5.56
CA ASP A 100 32.08 -7.56 -5.05
C ASP A 100 30.87 -8.25 -4.40
N ILE A 101 30.09 -8.96 -5.22
CA ILE A 101 28.78 -9.51 -4.84
C ILE A 101 28.93 -10.71 -3.92
N ASN A 102 29.99 -11.49 -4.09
CA ASN A 102 30.23 -12.73 -3.35
C ASN A 102 31.29 -12.59 -2.24
N GLN A 103 31.84 -11.37 -2.02
CA GLN A 103 32.84 -11.03 -1.01
C GLN A 103 34.14 -11.82 -1.16
N ASP A 104 34.56 -12.08 -2.38
CA ASP A 104 35.81 -12.77 -2.67
C ASP A 104 37.00 -11.84 -3.01
N GLY A 105 36.79 -10.53 -2.91
CA GLY A 105 37.76 -9.48 -3.19
C GLY A 105 37.96 -9.18 -4.67
N ARG A 106 37.13 -9.77 -5.55
CA ARG A 106 37.15 -9.53 -6.99
C ARG A 106 35.93 -8.72 -7.42
N GLN A 107 36.05 -8.10 -8.57
CA GLN A 107 35.01 -7.24 -9.09
C GLN A 107 34.04 -8.04 -9.98
N ASP A 108 32.88 -8.32 -9.46
CA ASP A 108 31.76 -8.86 -10.22
C ASP A 108 31.05 -7.75 -11.01
N LEU A 109 30.17 -8.12 -11.92
CA LEU A 109 29.42 -7.15 -12.70
C LEU A 109 27.99 -7.61 -12.99
N ALA A 110 27.11 -6.63 -13.14
CA ALA A 110 25.79 -6.86 -13.71
C ALA A 110 25.62 -5.99 -14.97
N ILE A 111 25.00 -6.56 -16.00
CA ILE A 111 24.77 -5.90 -17.27
C ILE A 111 23.26 -5.80 -17.50
N ARG A 112 22.80 -4.60 -17.80
CA ARG A 112 21.39 -4.38 -18.14
C ARG A 112 21.03 -5.13 -19.41
N ASN A 113 19.99 -5.96 -19.36
CA ASN A 113 19.56 -6.83 -20.45
C ASN A 113 18.14 -6.55 -20.95
N GLY A 114 17.53 -5.46 -20.50
CA GLY A 114 16.20 -5.05 -20.94
C GLY A 114 15.36 -4.36 -19.88
N ASN A 115 14.12 -4.12 -20.24
CA ASN A 115 13.03 -3.83 -19.34
C ASN A 115 12.18 -5.09 -19.27
N GLY A 116 11.99 -5.67 -18.10
CA GLY A 116 11.08 -6.78 -17.94
C GLY A 116 9.70 -6.38 -18.44
N ALA A 117 9.25 -6.96 -19.55
CA ALA A 117 7.97 -6.62 -20.19
C ALA A 117 6.76 -6.85 -19.25
N ASP A 118 6.94 -7.71 -18.25
CA ASP A 118 5.92 -8.07 -17.26
C ASP A 118 5.93 -7.18 -16.01
N LYS A 119 6.81 -6.16 -15.94
CA LYS A 119 7.04 -5.36 -14.72
C LYS A 119 7.08 -3.86 -15.00
N ASP A 120 6.05 -3.29 -15.59
CA ASP A 120 5.86 -1.85 -15.71
C ASP A 120 7.12 -1.05 -16.11
N PHE A 121 7.88 -1.54 -17.11
CA PHE A 121 9.11 -0.94 -17.64
C PHE A 121 10.31 -0.89 -16.68
N GLN A 122 10.34 -1.73 -15.65
CA GLN A 122 11.51 -1.82 -14.76
C GLN A 122 12.71 -2.44 -15.49
N SER A 123 13.90 -1.96 -15.13
CA SER A 123 15.17 -2.51 -15.65
C SER A 123 15.30 -3.99 -15.26
N SER A 124 16.04 -4.75 -16.08
CA SER A 124 16.47 -6.11 -15.73
C SER A 124 17.97 -6.26 -15.98
N TYR A 125 18.63 -7.14 -15.23
CA TYR A 125 20.07 -7.31 -15.26
C TYR A 125 20.47 -8.78 -15.29
N ASP A 126 21.48 -9.09 -16.11
CA ASP A 126 22.26 -10.32 -16.02
C ASP A 126 23.43 -10.10 -15.06
N VAL A 127 23.55 -10.96 -14.07
CA VAL A 127 24.60 -10.87 -13.03
C VAL A 127 25.69 -11.90 -13.29
N TYR A 128 26.94 -11.45 -13.31
CA TYR A 128 28.10 -12.25 -13.61
C TYR A 128 29.08 -12.19 -12.43
N LEU A 129 29.57 -13.35 -11.99
CA LEU A 129 30.64 -13.45 -11.00
C LEU A 129 31.98 -13.70 -11.69
N GLN A 130 33.04 -13.05 -11.20
CA GLN A 130 34.38 -13.26 -11.73
C GLN A 130 34.94 -14.63 -11.33
N ASP A 131 35.44 -15.37 -12.31
CA ASP A 131 36.10 -16.67 -12.05
C ASP A 131 37.35 -16.50 -11.16
N PRO A 132 37.54 -17.31 -10.11
CA PRO A 132 38.63 -17.17 -9.18
C PRO A 132 40.02 -17.45 -9.79
N LYS A 133 40.11 -18.11 -10.94
CA LYS A 133 41.35 -18.54 -11.56
C LYS A 133 41.81 -17.64 -12.73
N LYS A 134 40.89 -16.90 -13.31
CA LYS A 134 41.15 -16.07 -14.50
C LYS A 134 40.19 -14.88 -14.52
N PRO A 135 40.60 -13.75 -15.13
CA PRO A 135 39.71 -12.60 -15.32
C PRO A 135 38.65 -12.89 -16.40
N HIS A 136 37.67 -13.67 -16.03
CA HIS A 136 36.54 -14.07 -16.87
C HIS A 136 35.27 -14.09 -16.01
N TRP A 137 34.19 -13.54 -16.50
CA TRP A 137 32.92 -13.41 -15.77
C TRP A 137 31.93 -14.45 -16.26
N VAL A 138 31.36 -15.15 -15.31
CA VAL A 138 30.42 -16.27 -15.55
C VAL A 138 29.03 -15.86 -15.07
N LEU A 139 28.03 -16.01 -15.92
CA LEU A 139 26.63 -15.72 -15.60
C LEU A 139 26.18 -16.55 -14.38
N ASN A 140 25.62 -15.86 -13.38
CA ASN A 140 25.06 -16.50 -12.20
C ASN A 140 23.54 -16.47 -12.25
N GLY A 141 22.92 -17.58 -12.60
CA GLY A 141 21.48 -17.69 -12.76
C GLY A 141 20.66 -17.29 -11.53
N PRO A 142 21.00 -17.78 -10.31
CA PRO A 142 20.30 -17.38 -9.08
C PRO A 142 20.35 -15.88 -8.79
N LEU A 143 21.49 -15.22 -8.98
CA LEU A 143 21.64 -13.79 -8.77
C LEU A 143 20.91 -12.99 -9.88
N THR A 144 20.95 -13.45 -11.11
CA THR A 144 20.18 -12.87 -12.24
C THR A 144 18.68 -12.95 -11.96
N ALA A 145 18.18 -14.11 -11.48
CA ALA A 145 16.78 -14.25 -11.10
C ALA A 145 16.40 -13.28 -9.96
N LEU A 146 17.25 -13.18 -8.92
CA LEU A 146 17.02 -12.24 -7.82
C LEU A 146 17.01 -10.77 -8.29
N ALA A 147 17.94 -10.38 -9.16
CA ALA A 147 17.98 -9.04 -9.73
C ALA A 147 16.67 -8.72 -10.48
N ASN A 148 16.20 -9.66 -11.30
CA ASN A 148 14.98 -9.49 -12.09
C ASN A 148 13.70 -9.47 -11.24
N GLU A 149 13.71 -10.06 -10.04
CA GLU A 149 12.60 -9.98 -9.08
C GLU A 149 12.63 -8.72 -8.21
N THR A 150 13.77 -8.02 -8.16
CA THR A 150 13.96 -6.83 -7.34
C THR A 150 13.36 -5.60 -8.02
N PHE A 151 12.72 -4.74 -7.25
CA PHE A 151 12.25 -3.44 -7.74
C PHE A 151 13.41 -2.62 -8.30
N GLY A 152 13.23 -2.04 -9.49
CA GLY A 152 14.31 -1.36 -10.21
C GLY A 152 15.24 -2.32 -10.99
N GLY A 153 15.04 -3.65 -10.90
CA GLY A 153 15.76 -4.66 -11.67
C GLY A 153 17.13 -5.04 -11.13
N MET A 154 17.57 -4.46 -10.00
CA MET A 154 18.85 -4.80 -9.37
C MET A 154 18.75 -4.69 -7.85
N PHE A 155 19.36 -5.65 -7.15
CA PHE A 155 19.56 -5.62 -5.71
C PHE A 155 20.76 -4.74 -5.34
N SER A 156 20.80 -4.29 -4.09
CA SER A 156 22.00 -3.65 -3.53
C SER A 156 22.84 -4.64 -2.74
N VAL A 157 24.17 -4.39 -2.67
CA VAL A 157 25.11 -5.17 -1.89
C VAL A 157 25.77 -4.26 -0.86
N ASP A 158 25.70 -4.62 0.42
CA ASP A 158 26.46 -3.92 1.45
C ASP A 158 27.95 -4.30 1.30
N PRO A 159 28.84 -3.35 0.99
CA PRO A 159 30.25 -3.64 0.76
C PRO A 159 30.98 -4.09 2.03
N LYS A 160 30.39 -3.91 3.20
CA LYS A 160 31.00 -4.21 4.49
C LYS A 160 30.88 -5.69 4.87
N ASP A 161 29.74 -6.29 4.62
CA ASP A 161 29.43 -7.67 5.05
C ASP A 161 28.88 -8.57 3.93
N GLY A 162 28.75 -8.04 2.70
CA GLY A 162 28.26 -8.75 1.53
C GLY A 162 26.80 -9.16 1.61
N ILE A 163 26.02 -8.47 2.47
CA ILE A 163 24.60 -8.71 2.53
C ILE A 163 23.94 -8.10 1.30
N ILE A 164 23.19 -8.94 0.59
CA ILE A 164 22.41 -8.57 -0.57
C ILE A 164 21.01 -8.21 -0.10
N HIS A 165 20.56 -6.99 -0.43
CA HIS A 165 19.23 -6.48 -0.13
C HIS A 165 18.39 -6.45 -1.40
N SER A 166 17.26 -7.13 -1.37
CA SER A 166 16.28 -7.17 -2.46
C SER A 166 14.93 -6.67 -1.95
N GLN A 167 14.31 -5.79 -2.69
CA GLN A 167 12.94 -5.33 -2.45
C GLN A 167 12.09 -5.64 -3.67
N THR A 168 10.91 -6.19 -3.45
CA THR A 168 9.92 -6.46 -4.49
C THR A 168 8.63 -5.77 -4.11
N ASP A 169 8.05 -5.00 -5.03
CA ASP A 169 6.76 -4.33 -4.85
C ASP A 169 5.76 -4.84 -5.90
N ARG A 170 4.52 -5.02 -5.49
CA ARG A 170 3.42 -5.40 -6.37
C ARG A 170 2.25 -4.46 -6.12
N GLY A 171 2.20 -3.40 -6.94
CA GLY A 171 1.18 -2.35 -6.80
C GLY A 171 1.35 -1.51 -5.53
N CYS A 172 0.26 -0.87 -5.10
CA CYS A 172 0.28 0.06 -3.96
C CYS A 172 0.48 -0.61 -2.60
N CYS A 173 0.12 -1.91 -2.49
CA CYS A 173 -0.32 -2.42 -1.19
C CYS A 173 0.40 -3.71 -0.75
N TRP A 174 1.40 -4.15 -1.52
CA TRP A 174 2.23 -5.30 -1.19
C TRP A 174 3.71 -5.02 -1.45
N THR A 175 4.54 -5.23 -0.45
CA THR A 175 6.00 -5.12 -0.55
C THR A 175 6.69 -6.27 0.19
N ARG A 176 7.82 -6.71 -0.34
CA ARG A 176 8.70 -7.68 0.31
C ARG A 176 10.12 -7.18 0.30
N ALA A 177 10.73 -7.04 1.46
CA ALA A 177 12.17 -6.85 1.63
C ALA A 177 12.81 -8.18 2.03
N SER A 178 13.92 -8.55 1.40
CA SER A 178 14.63 -9.79 1.71
C SER A 178 16.13 -9.54 1.78
N ARG A 179 16.80 -10.28 2.65
CA ARG A 179 18.26 -10.25 2.81
C ARG A 179 18.84 -11.60 2.43
N TYR A 180 19.90 -11.56 1.65
CA TYR A 180 20.61 -12.75 1.20
C TYR A 180 22.11 -12.59 1.42
N GLN A 181 22.84 -13.68 1.31
CA GLN A 181 24.31 -13.69 1.31
C GLN A 181 24.82 -14.84 0.43
N MET A 182 25.92 -14.62 -0.28
CA MET A 182 26.62 -15.71 -0.95
C MET A 182 27.43 -16.52 0.08
N ARG A 183 27.17 -17.82 0.19
CA ARG A 183 27.92 -18.77 1.05
C ARG A 183 28.26 -20.00 0.25
N ASP A 184 29.55 -20.32 0.20
CA ASP A 184 30.03 -21.48 -0.56
C ASP A 184 29.51 -21.55 -2.01
N GLY A 185 29.47 -20.38 -2.68
CA GLY A 185 29.00 -20.24 -4.05
C GLY A 185 27.48 -20.33 -4.24
N LYS A 186 26.70 -20.39 -3.16
CA LYS A 186 25.24 -20.46 -3.16
C LYS A 186 24.62 -19.19 -2.59
N LEU A 187 23.53 -18.75 -3.21
CA LEU A 187 22.71 -17.67 -2.68
C LEU A 187 21.83 -18.21 -1.54
N VAL A 188 22.07 -17.72 -0.33
CA VAL A 188 21.37 -18.11 0.90
C VAL A 188 20.48 -16.95 1.38
N LYS A 189 19.19 -17.19 1.51
CA LYS A 189 18.25 -16.24 2.11
C LYS A 189 18.48 -16.19 3.61
N LEU A 190 18.66 -14.99 4.17
CA LEU A 190 18.90 -14.78 5.60
C LEU A 190 17.62 -14.41 6.34
N SER A 191 16.85 -13.49 5.78
CA SER A 191 15.58 -13.04 6.35
C SER A 191 14.67 -12.48 5.27
N SER A 192 13.38 -12.41 5.57
CA SER A 192 12.41 -11.67 4.76
C SER A 192 11.41 -10.94 5.63
N TYR A 193 10.90 -9.86 5.09
CA TYR A 193 9.81 -9.08 5.65
C TYR A 193 8.83 -8.78 4.52
N THR A 194 7.57 -9.18 4.71
CA THR A 194 6.51 -8.90 3.75
C THR A 194 5.45 -8.06 4.44
N GLN A 195 4.95 -7.06 3.75
CA GLN A 195 3.82 -6.26 4.18
C GLN A 195 2.75 -6.29 3.09
N ALA A 196 1.51 -6.55 3.49
CA ALA A 196 0.36 -6.59 2.60
C ALA A 196 -0.84 -5.95 3.28
N GLU A 197 -1.61 -5.15 2.55
CA GLU A 197 -2.88 -4.62 3.03
C GLU A 197 -3.94 -5.72 3.08
N VAL A 198 -4.90 -5.60 3.99
CA VAL A 198 -5.98 -6.57 4.18
C VAL A 198 -7.34 -5.86 4.01
N PRO A 199 -8.31 -6.44 3.29
CA PRO A 199 -8.19 -7.62 2.46
C PRO A 199 -7.39 -7.37 1.18
N ALA A 200 -6.60 -8.33 0.80
CA ALA A 200 -5.76 -8.22 -0.40
C ALA A 200 -6.57 -8.33 -1.70
N THR A 201 -7.75 -8.95 -1.68
CA THR A 201 -8.67 -9.07 -2.83
C THR A 201 -10.10 -9.37 -2.36
N ASP A 202 -11.09 -8.93 -3.15
CA ASP A 202 -12.53 -9.21 -2.94
C ASP A 202 -12.90 -10.70 -3.16
N ASP A 203 -12.02 -11.50 -3.72
CA ASP A 203 -12.31 -12.89 -4.12
C ASP A 203 -12.33 -13.89 -2.96
N ASP A 204 -11.83 -13.52 -1.79
CA ASP A 204 -11.85 -14.37 -0.61
C ASP A 204 -13.03 -14.06 0.31
N ALA A 205 -14.23 -14.53 -0.07
CA ALA A 205 -15.42 -14.51 0.81
C ALA A 205 -15.20 -15.25 2.16
N ASN A 206 -14.07 -15.90 2.33
CA ASN A 206 -13.58 -16.49 3.58
C ASN A 206 -12.53 -15.60 4.28
N ASN A 207 -12.15 -14.47 3.70
CA ASN A 207 -11.18 -13.58 4.34
C ASN A 207 -11.87 -12.87 5.52
N SER A 208 -11.59 -13.36 6.70
CA SER A 208 -12.20 -12.92 7.96
C SER A 208 -11.55 -11.66 8.53
N MET A 209 -10.78 -10.94 7.74
CA MET A 209 -10.07 -9.75 8.21
C MET A 209 -10.74 -8.47 7.72
N PRO A 210 -10.90 -7.44 8.58
CA PRO A 210 -11.44 -6.15 8.18
C PRO A 210 -10.45 -5.38 7.32
N SER A 211 -10.96 -4.50 6.46
CA SER A 211 -10.13 -3.58 5.66
C SER A 211 -9.34 -2.59 6.52
N GLY A 212 -8.26 -2.05 5.97
CA GLY A 212 -7.44 -1.03 6.64
C GLY A 212 -6.48 -1.57 7.70
N TYR A 213 -6.19 -2.87 7.68
CA TYR A 213 -5.13 -3.48 8.47
C TYR A 213 -4.00 -3.96 7.56
N MET A 214 -2.81 -4.12 8.13
CA MET A 214 -1.63 -4.60 7.42
C MET A 214 -1.24 -5.97 7.96
N LEU A 215 -1.13 -6.96 7.07
CA LEU A 215 -0.53 -8.24 7.40
C LEU A 215 0.97 -8.15 7.19
N ARG A 216 1.74 -8.24 8.27
CA ARG A 216 3.19 -8.33 8.24
C ARG A 216 3.63 -9.76 8.46
N THR A 217 4.51 -10.26 7.60
CA THR A 217 5.09 -11.59 7.73
C THR A 217 6.60 -11.49 7.79
N THR A 218 7.19 -11.91 8.91
CA THR A 218 8.64 -12.02 9.06
C THR A 218 9.07 -13.46 8.78
N GLY A 219 10.11 -13.63 7.95
CA GLY A 219 10.71 -14.93 7.66
C GLY A 219 12.14 -14.96 8.18
N GLU A 220 12.48 -16.00 8.94
CA GLU A 220 13.82 -16.22 9.51
C GLU A 220 14.14 -17.71 9.66
N TRP A 221 15.43 -18.03 9.77
CA TRP A 221 15.88 -19.37 10.11
C TRP A 221 15.84 -19.58 11.61
N LYS A 222 15.12 -20.60 12.06
CA LYS A 222 15.09 -21.04 13.46
C LYS A 222 15.29 -22.55 13.54
N ASP A 223 16.29 -22.97 14.29
CA ASP A 223 16.64 -24.40 14.45
C ASP A 223 16.81 -25.16 13.12
N GLY A 224 17.36 -24.49 12.10
CA GLY A 224 17.61 -25.04 10.77
C GLY A 224 16.38 -25.14 9.85
N GLN A 225 15.23 -24.60 10.28
CA GLN A 225 14.02 -24.51 9.48
C GLN A 225 13.69 -23.06 9.15
N TRP A 226 13.19 -22.81 7.95
CA TRP A 226 12.66 -21.51 7.58
C TRP A 226 11.27 -21.34 8.19
N LEU A 227 11.13 -20.34 9.07
CA LEU A 227 9.88 -20.04 9.75
C LEU A 227 9.34 -18.69 9.26
N GLU A 228 8.09 -18.68 8.83
CA GLU A 228 7.34 -17.46 8.53
C GLU A 228 6.31 -17.22 9.63
N THR A 229 6.37 -16.02 10.21
CA THR A 229 5.50 -15.60 11.31
C THR A 229 4.64 -14.43 10.84
N PRO A 230 3.36 -14.66 10.54
CA PRO A 230 2.43 -13.59 10.21
C PRO A 230 2.00 -12.85 11.48
N ARG A 231 1.83 -11.54 11.37
CA ARG A 231 1.28 -10.67 12.40
C ARG A 231 0.39 -9.62 11.74
N LEU A 232 -0.81 -9.46 12.26
CA LEU A 232 -1.69 -8.38 11.87
C LEU A 232 -1.30 -7.12 12.63
N GLU A 233 -1.23 -5.99 11.93
CA GLU A 233 -0.96 -4.67 12.50
C GLU A 233 -1.95 -3.65 11.97
N GLY A 234 -2.18 -2.62 12.73
CA GLY A 234 -3.12 -1.56 12.40
C GLY A 234 -4.09 -1.27 13.55
N PRO A 235 -5.13 -0.51 13.27
CA PRO A 235 -5.54 -0.05 11.92
C PRO A 235 -4.61 1.03 11.36
N VAL A 236 -4.57 1.13 10.02
CA VAL A 236 -3.87 2.21 9.34
C VAL A 236 -4.63 3.51 9.59
N ASN A 237 -3.91 4.57 9.92
CA ASN A 237 -4.45 5.91 10.11
C ASN A 237 -4.18 6.76 8.86
N GLU A 238 -5.23 7.29 8.26
CA GLU A 238 -5.12 8.27 7.20
C GLU A 238 -4.92 9.69 7.77
N ASP A 239 -4.51 10.63 6.94
CA ASP A 239 -4.43 12.03 7.35
C ASP A 239 -5.84 12.61 7.61
N PRO A 240 -6.01 13.46 8.63
CA PRO A 240 -7.31 14.02 8.94
C PRO A 240 -7.77 15.04 7.88
N GLU A 241 -9.06 15.00 7.56
CA GLU A 241 -9.74 15.97 6.73
C GLU A 241 -10.46 17.01 7.59
N PHE A 242 -10.20 18.31 7.32
CA PHE A 242 -10.81 19.43 8.04
C PHE A 242 -11.79 20.14 7.13
N LEU A 243 -13.04 20.23 7.55
CA LEU A 243 -14.13 20.82 6.77
C LEU A 243 -14.85 21.91 7.56
N ALA A 244 -15.27 22.96 6.86
CA ALA A 244 -16.15 23.97 7.42
C ALA A 244 -17.21 24.39 6.39
N GLY A 245 -18.34 24.85 6.90
CA GLY A 245 -19.44 25.29 6.04
C GLY A 245 -20.74 25.49 6.80
N THR A 246 -21.86 25.10 6.18
CA THR A 246 -23.18 25.33 6.73
C THR A 246 -24.13 24.15 6.56
N LEU A 247 -25.01 23.98 7.53
CA LEU A 247 -26.26 23.24 7.36
C LEU A 247 -27.37 24.20 6.92
N ASN A 248 -28.07 23.82 5.85
CA ASN A 248 -29.18 24.54 5.26
C ASN A 248 -28.87 26.05 4.99
N GLY A 249 -27.60 26.36 4.70
CA GLY A 249 -27.11 27.71 4.43
C GLY A 249 -27.16 28.68 5.64
N LYS A 250 -27.50 28.20 6.84
CA LYS A 250 -27.78 29.06 8.01
C LYS A 250 -26.99 28.69 9.27
N ILE A 251 -26.76 27.41 9.50
CA ILE A 251 -26.11 26.92 10.71
C ILE A 251 -24.63 26.66 10.39
N PRO A 252 -23.71 27.52 10.85
CA PRO A 252 -22.30 27.33 10.57
C PRO A 252 -21.72 26.17 11.40
N VAL A 253 -20.94 25.31 10.72
CA VAL A 253 -20.34 24.13 11.30
C VAL A 253 -18.87 24.01 10.93
N GLN A 254 -18.12 23.37 11.79
CA GLN A 254 -16.79 22.87 11.55
C GLN A 254 -16.76 21.40 11.95
N LEU A 255 -16.19 20.56 11.10
CA LEU A 255 -15.98 19.17 11.42
C LEU A 255 -14.61 18.70 10.92
N TRP A 256 -14.08 17.71 11.55
CA TRP A 256 -12.96 16.95 11.04
C TRP A 256 -13.27 15.46 11.18
N TYR A 257 -12.71 14.67 10.31
CA TYR A 257 -12.71 13.22 10.44
C TYR A 257 -11.38 12.66 9.94
N GLN A 258 -11.06 11.48 10.43
CA GLN A 258 -9.90 10.70 10.05
C GLN A 258 -10.32 9.27 9.86
N GLN A 259 -9.80 8.61 8.84
CA GLN A 259 -10.01 7.19 8.65
C GLN A 259 -9.00 6.41 9.50
N GLN A 260 -9.50 5.44 10.24
CA GLN A 260 -8.71 4.49 11.02
C GLN A 260 -9.18 3.07 10.69
N GLY A 261 -8.45 2.39 9.81
CA GLY A 261 -8.93 1.14 9.23
C GLY A 261 -10.19 1.35 8.38
N ALA A 262 -11.25 0.61 8.68
CA ALA A 262 -12.55 0.76 8.02
C ALA A 262 -13.40 1.89 8.63
N VAL A 263 -13.04 2.41 9.80
CA VAL A 263 -13.86 3.33 10.58
C VAL A 263 -13.43 4.78 10.34
N LEU A 264 -14.41 5.66 10.19
CA LEU A 264 -14.21 7.11 10.25
C LEU A 264 -14.49 7.58 11.68
N ILE A 265 -13.59 8.38 12.22
CA ILE A 265 -13.72 8.99 13.55
C ILE A 265 -13.46 10.49 13.46
N GLY A 266 -14.23 11.31 14.18
CA GLY A 266 -14.06 12.75 14.11
C GLY A 266 -14.82 13.52 15.17
N GLU A 267 -14.88 14.83 14.97
CA GLU A 267 -15.60 15.76 15.82
C GLU A 267 -16.28 16.85 14.99
N LEU A 268 -17.43 17.26 15.49
CA LEU A 268 -18.25 18.34 14.94
C LEU A 268 -18.39 19.48 15.96
N ARG A 269 -18.36 20.70 15.48
CA ARG A 269 -18.69 21.91 16.27
C ARG A 269 -19.74 22.75 15.55
N TYR A 270 -20.82 23.04 16.24
CA TYR A 270 -21.79 24.05 15.84
C TYR A 270 -21.31 25.41 16.34
N ILE A 271 -20.85 26.28 15.42
CA ILE A 271 -20.12 27.52 15.76
C ILE A 271 -20.96 28.52 16.57
N LYS A 272 -22.28 28.50 16.40
CA LYS A 272 -23.19 29.45 17.07
C LYS A 272 -23.97 28.80 18.24
N SER A 273 -23.80 27.53 18.51
CA SER A 273 -24.44 26.89 19.65
C SER A 273 -23.60 27.15 20.90
N GLY A 274 -24.21 27.63 21.98
CA GLY A 274 -23.53 28.17 23.15
C GLY A 274 -22.69 27.22 23.99
N SER A 275 -22.60 25.92 23.66
CA SER A 275 -21.77 24.97 24.44
C SER A 275 -20.30 24.95 23.99
N GLY A 276 -20.02 25.23 22.74
CA GLY A 276 -18.66 25.16 22.17
C GLY A 276 -17.98 23.79 22.27
N LYS A 277 -18.63 22.80 22.89
CA LYS A 277 -18.09 21.46 23.05
C LYS A 277 -18.15 20.70 21.73
N PRO A 278 -17.07 19.99 21.37
CA PRO A 278 -17.10 19.11 20.22
C PRO A 278 -18.05 17.94 20.45
N ILE A 279 -18.80 17.59 19.41
CA ILE A 279 -19.66 16.42 19.34
C ILE A 279 -18.87 15.31 18.64
N LYS A 280 -18.88 14.10 19.19
CA LYS A 280 -18.18 12.97 18.60
C LYS A 280 -18.90 12.46 17.36
N LEU A 281 -18.10 12.20 16.32
CA LEU A 281 -18.53 11.56 15.09
C LEU A 281 -17.87 10.20 14.96
N VAL A 282 -18.63 9.22 14.51
CA VAL A 282 -18.11 7.92 14.07
C VAL A 282 -18.88 7.49 12.82
N GLY A 283 -18.23 6.78 11.93
CA GLY A 283 -18.88 6.39 10.70
C GLY A 283 -18.03 5.49 9.81
N ASP A 284 -18.43 5.42 8.58
CA ASP A 284 -17.80 4.61 7.53
C ASP A 284 -17.83 5.32 6.17
N GLN A 285 -17.17 4.68 5.20
CA GLN A 285 -17.29 5.04 3.79
C GLN A 285 -18.10 3.96 3.07
N GLY A 286 -19.00 4.40 2.20
CA GLY A 286 -19.78 3.53 1.36
C GLY A 286 -19.77 3.98 -0.09
N GLU A 287 -19.99 3.05 -0.98
CA GLU A 287 -20.11 3.30 -2.42
C GLU A 287 -21.52 2.95 -2.89
N TYR A 288 -22.08 3.80 -3.74
CA TYR A 288 -23.32 3.52 -4.43
C TYR A 288 -23.22 3.95 -5.89
N GLY A 289 -23.14 2.98 -6.79
CA GLY A 289 -22.79 3.22 -8.19
C GLY A 289 -21.37 3.78 -8.29
N ASP A 290 -21.21 4.90 -9.00
CA ASP A 290 -19.91 5.59 -9.19
C ASP A 290 -19.66 6.68 -8.12
N GLN A 291 -20.45 6.73 -7.05
CA GLN A 291 -20.33 7.74 -6.01
C GLN A 291 -19.88 7.15 -4.69
N SER A 292 -18.82 7.72 -4.13
CA SER A 292 -18.40 7.44 -2.76
C SER A 292 -19.08 8.37 -1.78
N PHE A 293 -19.57 7.82 -0.68
CA PHE A 293 -20.25 8.54 0.39
C PHE A 293 -19.47 8.37 1.69
N ILE A 294 -19.47 9.44 2.47
CA ILE A 294 -19.01 9.47 3.86
C ILE A 294 -20.25 9.53 4.73
N TYR A 295 -20.42 8.55 5.59
CA TYR A 295 -21.48 8.50 6.58
C TYR A 295 -20.89 8.76 7.97
N LEU A 296 -21.32 9.85 8.64
CA LEU A 296 -20.90 10.17 9.99
C LEU A 296 -22.10 10.24 10.91
N HIS A 297 -22.10 9.44 11.95
CA HIS A 297 -23.11 9.42 12.97
C HIS A 297 -22.71 10.34 14.10
N GLU A 298 -23.59 11.24 14.46
CA GLU A 298 -23.41 12.26 15.51
C GLU A 298 -23.97 11.74 16.84
N TYR A 299 -23.15 11.76 17.89
CA TYR A 299 -23.52 11.22 19.19
C TYR A 299 -23.45 12.26 20.30
N ALA A 300 -24.55 12.41 21.06
CA ALA A 300 -24.60 13.18 22.28
C ALA A 300 -23.76 12.52 23.40
N ASP A 301 -23.53 13.27 24.50
CA ASP A 301 -22.75 12.77 25.64
C ASP A 301 -23.41 11.57 26.35
N ASP A 302 -24.73 11.42 26.25
CA ASP A 302 -25.51 10.28 26.81
C ASP A 302 -25.54 9.05 25.87
N GLY A 303 -24.81 9.06 24.77
CA GLY A 303 -24.71 7.94 23.84
C GLY A 303 -25.80 7.89 22.78
N ARG A 304 -26.82 8.79 22.80
CA ARG A 304 -27.85 8.82 21.77
C ARG A 304 -27.31 9.39 20.46
N GLN A 305 -27.70 8.78 19.35
CA GLN A 305 -27.45 9.30 18.04
C GLN A 305 -28.34 10.52 17.79
N THR A 306 -27.73 11.68 17.52
CA THR A 306 -28.46 12.95 17.34
C THR A 306 -28.62 13.32 15.89
N GLY A 307 -27.78 12.78 15.00
CA GLY A 307 -27.86 13.04 13.57
C GLY A 307 -27.00 12.09 12.75
N ILE A 308 -27.28 12.08 11.46
CA ILE A 308 -26.48 11.35 10.46
C ILE A 308 -26.09 12.32 9.35
N TRP A 309 -24.82 12.42 9.08
CA TRP A 309 -24.22 13.17 7.99
C TRP A 309 -23.96 12.22 6.82
N ARG A 310 -24.58 12.46 5.68
CA ARG A 310 -24.28 11.78 4.44
C ARG A 310 -23.61 12.77 3.51
N ILE A 311 -22.32 12.62 3.27
CA ILE A 311 -21.47 13.59 2.57
C ILE A 311 -20.93 12.94 1.31
N THR A 312 -20.97 13.66 0.18
CA THR A 312 -20.31 13.33 -1.08
C THR A 312 -19.27 14.38 -1.39
N ARG A 313 -18.17 13.95 -2.00
CA ARG A 313 -17.17 14.86 -2.57
C ARG A 313 -17.63 15.23 -3.98
N GLU A 314 -17.83 16.51 -4.25
CA GLU A 314 -18.16 16.96 -5.59
C GLU A 314 -16.92 17.01 -6.48
N THR A 315 -17.06 16.49 -7.71
CA THR A 315 -15.95 16.40 -8.67
C THR A 315 -15.66 17.71 -9.40
N VAL A 316 -16.57 18.67 -9.37
CA VAL A 316 -16.47 19.93 -10.13
C VAL A 316 -15.54 20.93 -9.46
N GLU A 317 -15.50 20.94 -8.13
CA GLU A 317 -14.54 21.73 -7.35
C GLU A 317 -13.75 20.78 -6.43
N PRO A 318 -12.41 20.67 -6.57
CA PRO A 318 -11.61 19.61 -5.95
C PRO A 318 -11.63 19.59 -4.41
N TYR A 319 -12.33 20.52 -3.76
CA TYR A 319 -12.44 20.58 -2.30
C TYR A 319 -13.86 20.87 -1.80
N ALA A 320 -14.87 20.79 -2.65
CA ALA A 320 -16.26 20.95 -2.26
C ALA A 320 -16.87 19.62 -1.78
N TYR A 321 -17.66 19.70 -0.74
CA TYR A 321 -18.39 18.59 -0.17
C TYR A 321 -19.86 19.01 0.00
N ALA A 322 -20.77 18.18 -0.48
CA ALA A 322 -22.21 18.41 -0.39
C ALA A 322 -22.90 17.16 0.16
N GLY A 323 -24.14 17.31 0.56
CA GLY A 323 -24.90 16.17 1.05
C GLY A 323 -26.09 16.56 1.90
N THR A 324 -26.52 15.63 2.75
CA THR A 324 -27.67 15.80 3.62
C THR A 324 -27.35 15.39 5.06
N TRP A 325 -27.94 16.11 5.99
CA TRP A 325 -28.01 15.75 7.40
C TRP A 325 -29.45 15.40 7.77
N VAL A 326 -29.64 14.30 8.46
CA VAL A 326 -30.94 13.89 9.00
C VAL A 326 -30.84 13.76 10.52
N SER A 327 -31.95 14.08 11.20
CA SER A 327 -32.04 13.91 12.66
C SER A 327 -32.01 12.43 13.03
N GLY A 328 -31.30 12.07 14.12
CA GLY A 328 -31.34 10.73 14.71
C GLY A 328 -32.65 10.43 15.46
N ALA A 329 -33.54 11.42 15.64
CA ALA A 329 -34.83 11.21 16.31
C ALA A 329 -35.84 10.55 15.40
N LYS A 330 -36.73 9.72 15.96
CA LYS A 330 -37.85 9.10 15.21
C LYS A 330 -38.78 10.14 14.60
N GLY A 331 -39.27 9.87 13.41
CA GLY A 331 -40.33 10.62 12.70
C GLY A 331 -39.82 11.26 11.41
N ASP A 332 -40.79 11.79 10.62
CA ASP A 332 -40.49 12.55 9.40
C ASP A 332 -39.81 13.88 9.72
N GLN A 333 -38.50 13.86 9.84
CA GLN A 333 -37.69 15.06 10.02
C GLN A 333 -37.21 15.55 8.66
N PRO A 334 -37.21 16.86 8.39
CA PRO A 334 -36.70 17.40 7.15
C PRO A 334 -35.18 17.15 7.07
N GLU A 335 -34.72 16.70 5.90
CA GLU A 335 -33.30 16.66 5.58
C GLU A 335 -32.77 18.10 5.46
N LEU A 336 -31.63 18.36 6.10
CA LEU A 336 -30.89 19.62 5.98
C LEU A 336 -29.77 19.47 4.96
N GLN A 337 -29.66 20.42 4.05
CA GLN A 337 -28.59 20.42 3.04
C GLN A 337 -27.25 20.75 3.66
N ILE A 338 -26.22 19.98 3.33
CA ILE A 338 -24.82 20.20 3.73
C ILE A 338 -24.08 20.88 2.59
N GLN A 339 -23.33 21.92 2.93
CA GLN A 339 -22.36 22.58 2.04
C GLN A 339 -21.09 22.83 2.84
N LEU A 340 -20.01 22.10 2.50
CA LEU A 340 -18.74 22.17 3.21
C LEU A 340 -17.59 22.38 2.20
N HIS A 341 -16.51 22.92 2.68
CA HIS A 341 -15.27 23.07 1.95
C HIS A 341 -14.08 22.72 2.84
N ARG A 342 -13.01 22.25 2.24
CA ARG A 342 -11.77 21.89 2.94
C ARG A 342 -11.15 23.13 3.56
N GLN A 343 -10.58 22.97 4.75
CA GLN A 343 -9.83 23.99 5.45
C GLN A 343 -8.34 23.72 5.35
N ASP A 344 -7.56 24.71 4.94
CA ASP A 344 -6.09 24.62 4.89
C ASP A 344 -5.44 24.68 6.27
N ARG A 345 -6.17 25.21 7.27
CA ARG A 345 -5.68 25.34 8.62
C ARG A 345 -6.31 24.32 9.55
N GLU A 346 -5.47 23.52 10.18
CA GLU A 346 -5.90 22.61 11.24
C GLU A 346 -6.49 23.41 12.41
N PRO A 347 -7.76 23.17 12.79
CA PRO A 347 -8.28 23.64 14.06
C PRO A 347 -7.63 22.87 15.21
N GLU A 348 -7.77 23.37 16.43
CA GLU A 348 -7.45 22.56 17.60
C GLU A 348 -8.42 21.36 17.69
N TYR A 349 -7.90 20.16 17.64
CA TYR A 349 -8.67 18.92 17.72
C TYR A 349 -7.95 17.89 18.59
N ASP A 350 -8.72 16.93 19.10
CA ASP A 350 -8.20 15.84 19.88
C ASP A 350 -7.62 14.76 18.94
N LYS A 351 -6.29 14.80 18.72
CA LYS A 351 -5.59 13.87 17.82
C LYS A 351 -5.89 12.42 18.18
N LEU A 352 -6.11 11.61 17.15
CA LEU A 352 -6.14 10.17 17.32
C LEU A 352 -4.74 9.71 17.74
N GLY A 353 -4.72 8.94 18.81
CA GLY A 353 -3.55 8.23 19.29
C GLY A 353 -3.96 6.79 19.61
N ASP A 354 -2.99 5.98 19.98
CA ASP A 354 -3.27 4.64 20.46
C ASP A 354 -4.21 4.71 21.67
N VAL A 355 -5.24 3.85 21.66
CA VAL A 355 -6.16 3.76 22.78
C VAL A 355 -5.44 3.04 23.92
N ALA A 356 -5.18 3.73 25.03
CA ALA A 356 -4.54 3.13 26.18
C ALA A 356 -5.37 1.93 26.69
N ARG A 357 -4.70 0.92 27.24
CA ARG A 357 -5.35 -0.34 27.67
C ARG A 357 -6.52 -0.13 28.64
N ASP A 358 -6.34 0.76 29.59
CA ASP A 358 -7.36 1.15 30.58
C ASP A 358 -8.55 1.92 29.96
N GLN A 359 -8.36 2.47 28.78
CA GLN A 359 -9.43 3.15 28.02
C GLN A 359 -10.23 2.19 27.15
N ARG A 360 -9.76 0.95 26.93
CA ARG A 360 -10.45 -0.06 26.13
C ARG A 360 -11.48 -0.84 26.93
N ASP A 361 -11.21 -1.14 28.20
CA ASP A 361 -12.15 -1.80 29.10
C ASP A 361 -13.37 -0.92 29.37
N GLY A 362 -14.54 -1.50 29.47
CA GLY A 362 -15.74 -0.80 29.91
C GLY A 362 -17.03 -1.29 29.28
N HIS A 363 -18.05 -0.52 29.56
CA HIS A 363 -19.39 -0.70 29.03
C HIS A 363 -19.62 0.23 27.85
N TYR A 364 -20.09 -0.32 26.74
CA TYR A 364 -20.38 0.39 25.52
C TYR A 364 -21.85 0.21 25.17
N GLN A 365 -22.50 1.28 24.71
CA GLN A 365 -23.91 1.26 24.33
C GLN A 365 -24.12 1.77 22.92
N MET A 366 -24.95 1.06 22.18
CA MET A 366 -25.56 1.50 20.93
C MET A 366 -27.05 1.76 21.21
N ARG A 367 -27.53 2.92 20.80
CA ARG A 367 -28.96 3.27 20.81
C ARG A 367 -29.36 3.74 19.41
N ASP A 368 -30.08 2.90 18.74
CA ASP A 368 -30.52 3.13 17.37
C ASP A 368 -32.04 3.27 17.34
N ASP A 369 -32.49 4.50 17.47
CA ASP A 369 -33.92 4.83 17.41
C ASP A 369 -34.53 4.60 16.02
N PHE A 370 -33.71 4.55 14.96
CA PHE A 370 -34.17 4.33 13.60
C PHE A 370 -34.51 2.85 13.35
N LEU A 371 -33.67 1.94 13.87
CA LEU A 371 -33.87 0.50 13.72
C LEU A 371 -34.56 -0.15 14.93
N ASP A 372 -35.07 0.64 15.90
CA ASP A 372 -35.76 0.16 17.10
C ASP A 372 -34.93 -0.84 17.91
N ARG A 373 -33.62 -0.59 18.05
CA ARG A 373 -32.73 -1.51 18.77
C ARG A 373 -31.74 -0.80 19.69
N ASP A 374 -31.51 -1.43 20.85
CA ASP A 374 -30.46 -1.07 21.80
C ASP A 374 -29.46 -2.22 21.92
N GLY A 375 -28.17 -1.90 21.89
CA GLY A 375 -27.09 -2.83 22.09
C GLY A 375 -26.21 -2.45 23.28
N ASP A 376 -25.83 -3.44 24.07
CA ASP A 376 -24.88 -3.30 25.18
C ASP A 376 -23.68 -4.22 24.89
N LEU A 377 -22.46 -3.70 25.01
CA LEU A 377 -21.21 -4.45 24.96
C LEU A 377 -20.42 -4.19 26.24
N ASP A 378 -20.25 -5.22 27.06
CA ASP A 378 -19.32 -5.23 28.18
C ASP A 378 -17.99 -5.85 27.67
N LEU A 379 -16.90 -5.11 27.82
CA LEU A 379 -15.56 -5.52 27.40
C LEU A 379 -14.58 -5.43 28.57
N LYS A 380 -13.82 -6.51 28.78
CA LYS A 380 -12.73 -6.58 29.75
C LYS A 380 -11.51 -7.25 29.15
N ILE A 381 -10.36 -6.57 29.17
CA ILE A 381 -9.10 -7.15 28.75
C ILE A 381 -8.47 -7.87 29.95
N LEU A 382 -8.25 -9.18 29.81
CA LEU A 382 -7.71 -10.02 30.85
C LEU A 382 -6.21 -9.77 31.06
N PRO A 383 -5.67 -9.96 32.24
CA PRO A 383 -4.22 -9.86 32.50
C PRO A 383 -3.44 -10.99 31.85
N GLU A 384 -4.05 -12.11 31.58
CA GLU A 384 -3.46 -13.27 30.92
C GLU A 384 -3.34 -13.04 29.42
N ARG A 385 -2.33 -13.65 28.81
CA ARG A 385 -2.12 -13.69 27.38
C ARG A 385 -2.32 -15.12 26.88
N ASP A 386 -2.73 -15.27 25.62
CA ASP A 386 -2.82 -16.58 24.99
C ASP A 386 -1.42 -17.21 24.72
N ALA A 387 -1.42 -18.42 24.18
CA ALA A 387 -0.19 -19.15 23.87
C ALA A 387 0.69 -18.45 22.80
N GLN A 388 0.15 -17.52 22.04
CA GLN A 388 0.82 -16.69 21.05
C GLN A 388 1.28 -15.33 21.60
N GLY A 389 0.99 -15.06 22.90
CA GLY A 389 1.34 -13.81 23.56
C GLY A 389 0.37 -12.66 23.27
N ARG A 390 -0.79 -12.93 22.65
CA ARG A 390 -1.83 -11.93 22.36
C ARG A 390 -2.63 -11.62 23.63
N GLU A 391 -3.16 -10.41 23.73
CA GLU A 391 -4.13 -10.04 24.75
C GLU A 391 -5.41 -10.86 24.57
N VAL A 392 -6.11 -11.13 25.66
CA VAL A 392 -7.38 -11.86 25.65
C VAL A 392 -8.46 -10.93 26.17
N ALA A 393 -9.56 -10.82 25.44
CA ALA A 393 -10.72 -10.06 25.81
C ALA A 393 -11.87 -10.99 26.23
N GLU A 394 -12.47 -10.68 27.35
CA GLU A 394 -13.77 -11.23 27.78
C GLU A 394 -14.83 -10.21 27.37
N LEU A 395 -15.82 -10.65 26.60
CA LEU A 395 -16.86 -9.78 26.09
C LEU A 395 -18.25 -10.39 26.24
N THR A 396 -19.21 -9.53 26.55
CA THR A 396 -20.64 -9.85 26.55
C THR A 396 -21.35 -8.83 25.66
N VAL A 397 -22.01 -9.29 24.62
CA VAL A 397 -22.83 -8.45 23.74
C VAL A 397 -24.29 -8.83 23.94
N THR A 398 -25.13 -7.85 24.19
CA THR A 398 -26.59 -8.01 24.30
C THR A 398 -27.27 -7.03 23.36
N LEU A 399 -28.19 -7.52 22.57
CA LEU A 399 -29.05 -6.71 21.69
C LEU A 399 -30.50 -6.89 22.08
N LYS A 400 -31.23 -5.77 22.15
CA LYS A 400 -32.66 -5.72 22.49
C LYS A 400 -33.44 -4.98 21.42
N ASP A 401 -34.64 -5.45 21.15
CA ASP A 401 -35.67 -4.71 20.38
C ASP A 401 -36.34 -3.70 21.33
N THR A 402 -36.26 -2.40 21.03
CA THR A 402 -36.79 -1.35 21.91
C THR A 402 -38.33 -1.25 21.89
N GLY A 403 -38.97 -1.74 20.82
CA GLY A 403 -40.44 -1.76 20.71
C GLY A 403 -41.09 -2.83 21.56
N THR A 404 -40.41 -3.95 21.76
CA THR A 404 -40.92 -5.12 22.49
C THR A 404 -40.17 -5.43 23.79
N ASP A 405 -39.07 -4.73 24.06
CA ASP A 405 -38.12 -4.99 25.18
C ASP A 405 -37.59 -6.44 25.20
N LYS A 406 -37.64 -7.10 24.03
CA LYS A 406 -37.19 -8.48 23.90
C LYS A 406 -35.69 -8.55 23.59
N ILE A 407 -34.98 -9.41 24.30
CA ILE A 407 -33.60 -9.74 23.97
C ILE A 407 -33.59 -10.54 22.67
N ILE A 408 -32.88 -10.02 21.69
CA ILE A 408 -32.70 -10.65 20.35
C ILE A 408 -31.50 -11.60 20.40
N ILE A 409 -30.36 -11.12 20.92
CA ILE A 409 -29.11 -11.87 21.02
C ILE A 409 -28.43 -11.56 22.35
N THR A 410 -27.84 -12.57 22.95
CA THR A 410 -26.84 -12.42 24.01
C THR A 410 -25.71 -13.41 23.75
N THR A 411 -24.47 -12.94 23.73
CA THR A 411 -23.28 -13.79 23.61
C THR A 411 -22.25 -13.39 24.66
N HIS A 412 -21.62 -14.38 25.28
CA HIS A 412 -20.50 -14.20 26.21
C HIS A 412 -19.34 -15.07 25.73
N GLN A 413 -18.18 -14.45 25.50
CA GLN A 413 -17.01 -15.12 24.95
C GLN A 413 -15.71 -14.56 25.52
N SER A 414 -14.70 -15.43 25.59
CA SER A 414 -13.31 -15.04 25.84
C SER A 414 -12.51 -15.34 24.59
N VAL A 415 -11.96 -14.32 23.96
CA VAL A 415 -11.30 -14.43 22.65
C VAL A 415 -9.97 -13.67 22.64
N PRO A 416 -8.95 -14.15 21.91
CA PRO A 416 -7.73 -13.39 21.71
C PRO A 416 -8.00 -12.15 20.86
N MET A 417 -7.30 -11.06 21.18
CA MET A 417 -7.28 -9.86 20.34
C MET A 417 -6.29 -10.04 19.21
N GLU A 418 -6.70 -9.74 17.99
CA GLU A 418 -5.82 -9.85 16.82
C GLU A 418 -4.79 -8.71 16.77
N THR A 419 -5.20 -7.52 17.20
CA THR A 419 -4.33 -6.37 17.47
C THR A 419 -4.75 -5.71 18.78
N GLU A 420 -4.08 -4.64 19.20
CA GLU A 420 -4.45 -3.88 20.39
C GLU A 420 -5.89 -3.35 20.38
N ASN A 421 -6.50 -3.25 19.20
CA ASN A 421 -7.82 -2.64 19.02
C ASN A 421 -8.76 -3.44 18.12
N LEU A 422 -8.41 -4.67 17.73
CA LEU A 422 -9.24 -5.53 16.91
C LEU A 422 -9.54 -6.85 17.62
N ILE A 423 -10.82 -7.16 17.71
CA ILE A 423 -11.34 -8.43 18.21
C ILE A 423 -12.17 -9.06 17.09
N ILE A 424 -11.93 -10.36 16.82
CA ILE A 424 -12.69 -11.13 15.84
C ILE A 424 -13.52 -12.18 16.58
N VAL A 425 -14.84 -12.09 16.44
CA VAL A 425 -15.80 -12.92 17.16
C VAL A 425 -16.64 -13.73 16.21
N ARG A 426 -16.78 -15.03 16.47
CA ARG A 426 -17.76 -15.87 15.78
C ARG A 426 -19.00 -16.02 16.65
N ALA A 427 -20.15 -15.53 16.16
CA ALA A 427 -21.41 -15.72 16.88
C ALA A 427 -21.79 -17.22 16.89
N PRO A 428 -22.13 -17.82 18.06
CA PRO A 428 -22.44 -19.23 18.15
C PRO A 428 -23.64 -19.69 17.32
N GLN A 429 -24.52 -18.76 16.98
CA GLN A 429 -25.76 -19.02 16.21
C GLN A 429 -25.70 -18.52 14.76
N ALA A 430 -24.55 -17.99 14.32
CA ALA A 430 -24.39 -17.54 12.94
C ALA A 430 -24.44 -18.75 11.99
N PRO A 431 -25.10 -18.62 10.84
CA PRO A 431 -25.06 -19.66 9.80
C PRO A 431 -23.59 -19.98 9.43
N PRO A 432 -23.24 -21.21 9.04
CA PRO A 432 -21.88 -21.58 8.72
C PRO A 432 -21.21 -20.74 7.62
N ARG A 433 -21.99 -19.99 6.84
CA ARG A 433 -21.54 -19.09 5.77
C ARG A 433 -21.46 -17.63 6.20
N ALA A 434 -21.94 -17.30 7.43
CA ALA A 434 -21.76 -15.96 7.97
C ALA A 434 -20.30 -15.82 8.43
N GLY A 435 -19.61 -14.77 7.95
CA GLY A 435 -18.28 -14.41 8.42
C GLY A 435 -18.27 -14.08 9.92
N PRO A 436 -17.10 -13.87 10.50
CA PRO A 436 -17.00 -13.39 11.87
C PRO A 436 -17.40 -11.92 11.98
N TYR A 437 -17.79 -11.51 13.19
CA TYR A 437 -17.90 -10.10 13.56
C TYR A 437 -16.52 -9.53 13.88
N HIS A 438 -16.27 -8.33 13.40
CA HIS A 438 -15.09 -7.53 13.70
C HIS A 438 -15.49 -6.43 14.69
N ILE A 439 -14.79 -6.34 15.80
CA ILE A 439 -14.98 -5.28 16.79
C ILE A 439 -13.71 -4.43 16.78
N GLN A 440 -13.80 -3.25 16.20
CA GLN A 440 -12.71 -2.28 16.22
C GLN A 440 -12.94 -1.29 17.35
N LEU A 441 -11.95 -1.19 18.25
CA LEU A 441 -11.96 -0.22 19.35
C LEU A 441 -11.28 1.07 18.89
N VAL A 442 -12.00 2.17 18.90
CA VAL A 442 -11.50 3.47 18.41
C VAL A 442 -12.07 4.60 19.27
N LYS A 443 -11.21 5.35 19.93
CA LYS A 443 -11.47 6.63 20.64
C LYS A 443 -12.82 6.74 21.35
N GLY A 444 -13.12 5.76 22.19
CA GLY A 444 -14.36 5.71 22.96
C GLY A 444 -15.55 5.07 22.24
N PHE A 445 -15.28 4.41 21.11
CA PHE A 445 -16.25 3.58 20.41
C PHE A 445 -15.75 2.13 20.28
N ALA A 446 -16.70 1.21 20.22
CA ALA A 446 -16.52 -0.13 19.70
C ALA A 446 -17.39 -0.24 18.45
N VAL A 447 -16.77 -0.38 17.30
CA VAL A 447 -17.49 -0.51 16.02
C VAL A 447 -17.56 -1.98 15.68
N ILE A 448 -18.79 -2.49 15.57
CA ILE A 448 -19.05 -3.88 15.23
C ILE A 448 -19.49 -3.96 13.78
N GLU A 449 -18.69 -4.65 12.98
CA GLU A 449 -18.94 -4.88 11.54
C GLU A 449 -19.01 -6.38 11.26
N HIS A 450 -19.63 -6.74 10.16
CA HIS A 450 -19.75 -8.10 9.71
C HIS A 450 -19.61 -8.19 8.20
N ASN A 451 -18.70 -9.05 7.74
CA ASN A 451 -18.53 -9.34 6.31
C ASN A 451 -19.58 -10.39 5.85
N SER A 452 -20.83 -9.98 5.76
CA SER A 452 -21.89 -10.85 5.24
C SER A 452 -22.44 -10.34 3.91
N ALA A 453 -23.01 -11.27 3.12
CA ALA A 453 -23.77 -10.88 1.95
C ALA A 453 -24.92 -9.92 2.35
N PRO A 454 -25.29 -8.96 1.49
CA PRO A 454 -26.25 -7.88 1.80
C PRO A 454 -27.64 -8.34 2.28
N ASP A 455 -27.97 -9.62 2.09
CA ASP A 455 -29.28 -10.20 2.44
C ASP A 455 -29.36 -10.82 3.84
N SER A 456 -28.26 -10.84 4.62
CA SER A 456 -28.30 -11.34 5.99
C SER A 456 -28.79 -10.25 6.94
N GLN A 457 -29.88 -10.52 7.67
CA GLN A 457 -30.32 -9.67 8.80
C GLN A 457 -29.22 -9.72 9.87
N ASP A 458 -28.33 -8.74 9.82
CA ASP A 458 -27.26 -8.60 10.78
C ASP A 458 -27.68 -7.60 11.87
N TYR A 459 -27.88 -8.12 13.07
CA TYR A 459 -28.43 -7.33 14.16
C TYR A 459 -27.38 -6.74 15.10
N LEU A 460 -26.13 -7.24 15.08
CA LEU A 460 -25.08 -6.80 16.01
C LEU A 460 -24.26 -5.63 15.48
N THR A 461 -24.23 -5.41 14.18
CA THR A 461 -23.46 -4.33 13.57
C THR A 461 -23.91 -2.96 14.03
N GLY A 462 -22.96 -2.07 14.29
CA GLY A 462 -23.24 -0.70 14.67
C GLY A 462 -22.12 -0.06 15.49
N PHE A 463 -22.39 1.17 15.89
CA PHE A 463 -21.46 2.00 16.64
C PHE A 463 -21.85 2.02 18.12
N TYR A 464 -21.06 1.36 18.95
CA TYR A 464 -21.25 1.28 20.40
C TYR A 464 -20.37 2.33 21.06
N ARG A 465 -20.95 3.27 21.78
CA ARG A 465 -20.22 4.32 22.49
C ARG A 465 -19.92 3.90 23.91
N LYS A 466 -18.67 4.09 24.35
CA LYS A 466 -18.26 3.84 25.73
C LYS A 466 -19.00 4.77 26.68
N GLN A 467 -19.55 4.18 27.74
CA GLN A 467 -20.17 4.91 28.80
C GLN A 467 -19.13 5.37 29.86
N PRO A 468 -19.36 6.50 30.53
CA PRO A 468 -18.45 7.03 31.55
C PRO A 468 -18.14 6.05 32.70
#